data_7f030e9d13edfd4962781ab4ac2c290f
#
_entry.id   7f030e9d13edfd4962781ab4ac2c290f
#
_cell.length_a   1.000
_cell.length_b   1.000
_cell.length_c   1.000
_cell.angle_alpha   90.00
_cell.angle_beta   90.00
_cell.angle_gamma   90.00
#
_symmetry.space_group_name_H-M   'P 1'
#
loop_
_entity.id
_entity.type
_entity.pdbx_description
1 polymer ?
#
loop_
_entity_poly.entity_id
_entity_poly.type
_entity_poly.pdbx_seq_one_letter_code
_entity_poly.pdbx_strand_id
1 'polypeptide(L)'
;MDIKTIGVEEWLNVWEKSATWDIAQSTISSLTMGELRALDDQDGATFYERLDREKMNYGWIEGSPEFKAEVAKLYRREVNPDHILQTNGCTGANLNAIMAVVEPGDHVIAEWPTYAPLYEIPRTLGAEVEYWELREELGWRPDIEELKRLVRPKTKLICINNASNPIGTVLDADTLGQIAEIARSVGAYVLCDEVYLPLENTEDFMSMADVYEKAIVTNSVSKTYSTPAARVGWVVADEEVSNRIRTYRDYTMICGGVFNDALATYVLEHKDKILERNRKIVFGNRDIAQAWIDAQHRVSWTAPQGVSTSFIQLDIPEHDEEFCKRLLAERGVLLVPGSRFELPCGARLGYCASEDVLREGLRLLGEALAEFDR
;
A
#
# COMPACT_ATOMS: atom_id res chain seq x y z
N MET A 1 1.33 -6.17 -26.29
CA MET A 1 1.27 -5.52 -24.96
C MET A 1 2.66 -5.67 -24.35
N ASP A 2 3.31 -4.58 -24.01
CA ASP A 2 4.64 -4.58 -23.39
C ASP A 2 4.48 -3.88 -22.03
N ILE A 3 4.61 -4.65 -20.96
CA ILE A 3 4.50 -4.14 -19.58
C ILE A 3 5.88 -4.20 -18.92
N LYS A 4 6.29 -3.09 -18.32
CA LYS A 4 7.55 -3.07 -17.57
C LYS A 4 7.45 -3.90 -16.30
N THR A 5 8.56 -4.50 -15.90
CA THR A 5 8.68 -5.13 -14.58
C THR A 5 8.47 -4.10 -13.47
N ILE A 6 7.77 -4.50 -12.43
CA ILE A 6 7.67 -3.69 -11.21
C ILE A 6 9.01 -3.80 -10.48
N GLY A 7 9.79 -2.71 -10.45
CA GLY A 7 11.15 -2.72 -9.93
C GLY A 7 11.26 -3.27 -8.51
N VAL A 8 10.33 -2.91 -7.64
CA VAL A 8 10.27 -3.40 -6.25
C VAL A 8 10.05 -4.92 -6.18
N GLU A 9 9.09 -5.43 -6.96
CA GLU A 9 8.77 -6.87 -6.94
C GLU A 9 9.90 -7.69 -7.58
N GLU A 10 10.51 -7.18 -8.66
CA GLU A 10 11.69 -7.81 -9.26
C GLU A 10 12.84 -7.93 -8.25
N TRP A 11 13.09 -6.86 -7.49
CA TRP A 11 14.10 -6.84 -6.44
C TRP A 11 13.79 -7.85 -5.33
N LEU A 12 12.60 -7.82 -4.76
CA LEU A 12 12.21 -8.70 -3.66
C LEU A 12 12.16 -10.18 -4.09
N ASN A 13 11.66 -10.48 -5.29
CA ASN A 13 11.62 -11.85 -5.82
C ASN A 13 13.01 -12.50 -5.91
N VAL A 14 14.04 -11.70 -6.16
CA VAL A 14 15.43 -12.20 -6.26
C VAL A 14 16.08 -12.28 -4.88
N TRP A 15 15.93 -11.27 -4.03
CA TRP A 15 16.80 -11.07 -2.88
C TRP A 15 16.17 -11.36 -1.51
N GLU A 16 14.82 -11.31 -1.38
CA GLU A 16 14.14 -11.46 -0.09
C GLU A 16 14.52 -12.73 0.66
N LYS A 17 14.64 -13.87 -0.06
CA LYS A 17 14.98 -15.16 0.56
C LYS A 17 16.42 -15.28 1.03
N SER A 18 17.29 -14.35 0.63
CA SER A 18 18.70 -14.30 1.04
C SER A 18 18.90 -13.43 2.29
N ALA A 19 17.89 -12.67 2.71
CA ALA A 19 18.00 -11.76 3.83
C ALA A 19 18.00 -12.49 5.18
N THR A 20 18.92 -12.08 6.05
CA THR A 20 18.90 -12.42 7.48
C THR A 20 18.15 -11.33 8.25
N TRP A 21 18.37 -10.09 7.89
CA TRP A 21 17.79 -8.90 8.51
C TRP A 21 16.95 -8.15 7.48
N ASP A 22 15.70 -8.58 7.33
CA ASP A 22 14.79 -7.97 6.38
C ASP A 22 14.15 -6.72 6.99
N ILE A 23 14.69 -5.58 6.64
CA ILE A 23 14.15 -4.25 6.96
C ILE A 23 13.67 -3.54 5.68
N ALA A 24 13.21 -4.29 4.69
CA ALA A 24 12.68 -3.78 3.42
C ALA A 24 11.16 -3.87 3.33
N GLN A 25 10.51 -4.72 4.15
CA GLN A 25 9.08 -5.01 4.05
C GLN A 25 8.20 -3.80 4.39
N SER A 26 7.16 -3.62 3.60
CA SER A 26 6.17 -2.58 3.85
C SER A 26 4.94 -3.06 4.64
N THR A 27 4.93 -4.32 5.07
CA THR A 27 3.90 -4.89 5.95
C THR A 27 4.31 -4.67 7.41
N ILE A 28 3.37 -4.28 8.26
CA ILE A 28 3.62 -4.30 9.70
C ILE A 28 3.75 -5.77 10.11
N SER A 29 4.82 -6.12 10.81
CA SER A 29 5.18 -7.47 11.27
C SER A 29 4.03 -8.49 11.18
N SER A 30 4.10 -9.40 10.20
CA SER A 30 3.00 -10.29 9.85
C SER A 30 2.58 -11.16 11.05
N LEU A 31 1.27 -11.36 11.21
CA LEU A 31 0.71 -12.23 12.23
C LEU A 31 0.83 -13.71 11.81
N THR A 32 1.18 -14.54 12.75
CA THR A 32 0.91 -15.98 12.66
C THR A 32 -0.57 -16.25 12.96
N MET A 33 -1.08 -17.40 12.55
CA MET A 33 -2.45 -17.79 12.89
C MET A 33 -2.64 -17.93 14.40
N GLY A 34 -1.60 -18.34 15.13
CA GLY A 34 -1.62 -18.41 16.60
C GLY A 34 -1.76 -17.04 17.26
N GLU A 35 -0.99 -16.05 16.78
CA GLU A 35 -1.10 -14.67 17.28
C GLU A 35 -2.46 -14.04 16.94
N LEU A 36 -2.98 -14.27 15.73
CA LEU A 36 -4.31 -13.79 15.34
C LEU A 36 -5.40 -14.37 16.24
N ARG A 37 -5.35 -15.68 16.53
CA ARG A 37 -6.27 -16.33 17.47
C ARG A 37 -6.17 -15.77 18.88
N ALA A 38 -4.97 -15.48 19.35
CA ALA A 38 -4.75 -14.91 20.69
C ALA A 38 -5.39 -13.51 20.87
N LEU A 39 -5.74 -12.83 19.77
CA LEU A 39 -6.52 -11.59 19.82
C LEU A 39 -8.02 -11.82 19.96
N ASP A 40 -8.50 -13.05 19.73
CA ASP A 40 -9.90 -13.43 19.88
C ASP A 40 -10.13 -14.03 21.28
N ASP A 41 -11.11 -13.50 22.01
CA ASP A 41 -11.46 -13.98 23.36
C ASP A 41 -11.96 -15.43 23.37
N GLN A 42 -12.34 -15.98 22.21
CA GLN A 42 -12.75 -17.37 22.00
C GLN A 42 -11.66 -18.25 21.37
N ASP A 43 -10.43 -17.76 21.28
CA ASP A 43 -9.28 -18.47 20.68
C ASP A 43 -9.56 -19.03 19.27
N GLY A 44 -10.31 -18.29 18.46
CA GLY A 44 -10.66 -18.67 17.10
C GLY A 44 -11.72 -19.78 16.97
N ALA A 45 -12.38 -20.16 18.05
CA ALA A 45 -13.35 -21.25 18.02
C ALA A 45 -14.43 -21.04 16.96
N THR A 46 -15.03 -19.86 16.92
CA THR A 46 -16.07 -19.48 15.95
C THR A 46 -15.55 -19.54 14.49
N PHE A 47 -14.30 -19.11 14.26
CA PHE A 47 -13.67 -19.17 12.95
C PHE A 47 -13.51 -20.62 12.47
N TYR A 48 -12.97 -21.51 13.32
CA TYR A 48 -12.79 -22.91 12.95
C TYR A 48 -14.12 -23.67 12.81
N GLU A 49 -15.10 -23.45 13.71
CA GLU A 49 -16.44 -24.02 13.57
C GLU A 49 -17.14 -23.63 12.26
N ARG A 50 -16.93 -22.40 11.80
CA ARG A 50 -17.42 -21.93 10.50
C ARG A 50 -16.75 -22.70 9.37
N LEU A 51 -15.42 -22.77 9.37
CA LEU A 51 -14.67 -23.50 8.34
C LEU A 51 -15.01 -24.98 8.27
N ASP A 52 -15.23 -25.64 9.42
CA ASP A 52 -15.58 -27.06 9.48
C ASP A 52 -16.94 -27.37 8.81
N ARG A 53 -17.82 -26.39 8.71
CA ARG A 53 -19.15 -26.52 8.09
C ARG A 53 -19.17 -26.09 6.63
N GLU A 54 -18.16 -25.35 6.19
CA GLU A 54 -18.12 -24.81 4.84
C GLU A 54 -17.75 -25.89 3.81
N LYS A 55 -18.46 -25.88 2.68
CA LYS A 55 -18.11 -26.72 1.54
C LYS A 55 -16.94 -26.15 0.79
N MET A 56 -16.01 -26.98 0.34
CA MET A 56 -14.88 -26.62 -0.49
C MET A 56 -15.31 -26.33 -1.94
N ASN A 57 -16.23 -25.40 -2.12
CA ASN A 57 -16.66 -24.89 -3.42
C ASN A 57 -16.08 -23.49 -3.66
N TYR A 58 -16.58 -22.77 -4.66
CA TYR A 58 -16.11 -21.41 -4.97
C TYR A 58 -16.46 -20.37 -3.89
N GLY A 59 -17.44 -20.64 -3.03
CA GLY A 59 -17.95 -19.69 -2.05
C GLY A 59 -18.65 -18.50 -2.70
N TRP A 60 -18.50 -17.34 -2.10
CA TRP A 60 -19.05 -16.09 -2.59
C TRP A 60 -18.17 -15.49 -3.69
N ILE A 61 -18.79 -15.16 -4.83
CA ILE A 61 -18.03 -14.67 -5.99
C ILE A 61 -17.35 -13.32 -5.70
N GLU A 62 -18.06 -12.38 -5.09
CA GLU A 62 -17.61 -11.00 -4.85
C GLU A 62 -17.20 -10.73 -3.40
N GLY A 63 -17.05 -11.76 -2.60
CA GLY A 63 -16.91 -11.69 -1.16
C GLY A 63 -18.21 -11.95 -0.43
N SER A 64 -18.15 -12.56 0.76
CA SER A 64 -19.31 -12.88 1.58
C SER A 64 -20.03 -11.62 2.07
N PRO A 65 -21.34 -11.72 2.41
CA PRO A 65 -22.05 -10.61 3.04
C PRO A 65 -21.36 -10.10 4.31
N GLU A 66 -20.79 -11.01 5.11
CA GLU A 66 -20.05 -10.70 6.32
C GLU A 66 -18.77 -9.91 6.01
N PHE A 67 -17.98 -10.36 5.01
CA PHE A 67 -16.81 -9.64 4.54
C PHE A 67 -17.17 -8.22 4.09
N LYS A 68 -18.20 -8.09 3.23
CA LYS A 68 -18.65 -6.80 2.72
C LYS A 68 -19.15 -5.87 3.86
N ALA A 69 -19.83 -6.44 4.85
CA ALA A 69 -20.29 -5.68 6.03
C ALA A 69 -19.12 -5.16 6.85
N GLU A 70 -18.05 -5.95 7.06
CA GLU A 70 -16.86 -5.48 7.78
C GLU A 70 -16.09 -4.41 6.97
N VAL A 71 -15.97 -4.57 5.65
CA VAL A 71 -15.37 -3.57 4.77
C VAL A 71 -16.17 -2.26 4.80
N ALA A 72 -17.50 -2.32 4.75
CA ALA A 72 -18.34 -1.13 4.77
C ALA A 72 -18.13 -0.27 6.04
N LYS A 73 -17.81 -0.89 7.18
CA LYS A 73 -17.53 -0.19 8.46
C LYS A 73 -16.23 0.64 8.44
N LEU A 74 -15.37 0.46 7.43
CA LEU A 74 -14.13 1.21 7.30
C LEU A 74 -14.34 2.63 6.73
N TYR A 75 -15.51 2.91 6.19
CA TYR A 75 -15.87 4.17 5.55
C TYR A 75 -16.87 4.95 6.40
N ARG A 76 -16.78 6.29 6.36
CA ARG A 76 -17.71 7.17 7.12
C ARG A 76 -19.05 7.30 6.42
N ARG A 77 -19.03 7.36 5.08
CA ARG A 77 -20.28 7.33 4.32
C ARG A 77 -20.86 5.92 4.30
N GLU A 78 -22.18 5.83 4.15
CA GLU A 78 -22.83 4.56 3.86
C GLU A 78 -22.37 4.05 2.50
N VAL A 79 -21.75 2.87 2.50
CA VAL A 79 -21.30 2.18 1.28
C VAL A 79 -22.27 1.04 0.97
N ASN A 80 -22.85 1.05 -0.23
CA ASN A 80 -23.68 -0.07 -0.69
C ASN A 80 -22.80 -1.34 -0.80
N PRO A 81 -23.12 -2.44 -0.11
CA PRO A 81 -22.35 -3.69 -0.20
C PRO A 81 -22.20 -4.23 -1.64
N ASP A 82 -23.13 -3.93 -2.54
CA ASP A 82 -23.01 -4.30 -3.95
C ASP A 82 -21.89 -3.55 -4.69
N HIS A 83 -21.42 -2.45 -4.10
CA HIS A 83 -20.28 -1.67 -4.62
C HIS A 83 -18.94 -2.07 -3.98
N ILE A 84 -18.93 -3.09 -3.14
CA ILE A 84 -17.72 -3.68 -2.54
C ILE A 84 -17.42 -4.98 -3.28
N LEU A 85 -16.29 -5.02 -3.97
CA LEU A 85 -15.86 -6.19 -4.74
C LEU A 85 -14.55 -6.73 -4.18
N GLN A 86 -14.58 -7.96 -3.70
CA GLN A 86 -13.38 -8.66 -3.23
C GLN A 86 -12.42 -8.93 -4.40
N THR A 87 -11.13 -8.79 -4.15
CA THR A 87 -10.06 -8.95 -5.13
C THR A 87 -8.89 -9.75 -4.58
N ASN A 88 -7.96 -10.13 -5.46
CA ASN A 88 -6.76 -10.87 -5.10
C ASN A 88 -5.66 -9.92 -4.56
N GLY A 89 -5.87 -9.44 -3.34
CA GLY A 89 -5.09 -8.37 -2.71
C GLY A 89 -5.35 -7.01 -3.37
N CYS A 90 -4.69 -5.96 -2.86
CA CYS A 90 -4.78 -4.61 -3.41
C CYS A 90 -4.20 -4.53 -4.83
N THR A 91 -3.20 -5.34 -5.17
CA THR A 91 -2.65 -5.43 -6.54
C THR A 91 -3.72 -5.82 -7.55
N GLY A 92 -4.54 -6.84 -7.21
CA GLY A 92 -5.69 -7.23 -8.03
C GLY A 92 -6.79 -6.17 -8.07
N ALA A 93 -6.98 -5.42 -6.98
CA ALA A 93 -7.90 -4.30 -6.92
C ALA A 93 -7.50 -3.19 -7.89
N ASN A 94 -6.24 -2.75 -7.83
CA ASN A 94 -5.69 -1.73 -8.73
C ASN A 94 -5.80 -2.17 -10.21
N LEU A 95 -5.41 -3.41 -10.51
CA LEU A 95 -5.50 -3.94 -11.88
C LEU A 95 -6.93 -3.87 -12.42
N ASN A 96 -7.89 -4.43 -11.68
CA ASN A 96 -9.29 -4.49 -12.13
C ASN A 96 -9.91 -3.08 -12.23
N ALA A 97 -9.61 -2.19 -11.29
CA ALA A 97 -10.09 -0.82 -11.29
C ALA A 97 -9.60 -0.05 -12.53
N ILE A 98 -8.29 -0.12 -12.80
CA ILE A 98 -7.69 0.57 -13.94
C ILE A 98 -8.21 0.00 -15.26
N MET A 99 -8.27 -1.33 -15.42
CA MET A 99 -8.82 -1.97 -16.61
C MET A 99 -10.29 -1.62 -16.84
N ALA A 100 -11.06 -1.38 -15.78
CA ALA A 100 -12.47 -1.00 -15.90
C ALA A 100 -12.69 0.44 -16.39
N VAL A 101 -11.69 1.33 -16.20
CA VAL A 101 -11.89 2.77 -16.44
C VAL A 101 -11.08 3.27 -17.61
N VAL A 102 -9.84 2.77 -17.80
CA VAL A 102 -8.87 3.31 -18.76
C VAL A 102 -8.99 2.63 -20.12
N GLU A 103 -9.05 3.45 -21.17
CA GLU A 103 -9.03 3.03 -22.57
C GLU A 103 -7.80 3.62 -23.31
N PRO A 104 -7.36 3.01 -24.42
CA PRO A 104 -6.26 3.56 -25.21
C PRO A 104 -6.52 5.01 -25.64
N GLY A 105 -5.53 5.89 -25.39
CA GLY A 105 -5.60 7.32 -25.69
C GLY A 105 -6.19 8.19 -24.59
N ASP A 106 -6.70 7.60 -23.51
CA ASP A 106 -7.11 8.35 -22.32
C ASP A 106 -5.92 9.07 -21.69
N HIS A 107 -6.17 10.20 -21.04
CA HIS A 107 -5.18 10.91 -20.24
C HIS A 107 -5.34 10.50 -18.78
N VAL A 108 -4.23 10.06 -18.18
CA VAL A 108 -4.14 9.63 -16.77
C VAL A 108 -3.06 10.45 -16.07
N ILE A 109 -3.37 10.96 -14.90
CA ILE A 109 -2.39 11.59 -14.01
C ILE A 109 -2.08 10.61 -12.89
N ALA A 110 -0.81 10.37 -12.61
CA ALA A 110 -0.38 9.51 -11.51
C ALA A 110 0.56 10.26 -10.58
N GLU A 111 0.29 10.20 -9.29
CA GLU A 111 1.25 10.60 -8.26
C GLU A 111 2.58 9.86 -8.48
N TRP A 112 3.71 10.55 -8.28
CA TRP A 112 5.04 9.97 -8.42
C TRP A 112 6.04 10.62 -7.44
N PRO A 113 6.94 9.86 -6.76
CA PRO A 113 7.05 8.40 -6.82
C PRO A 113 5.89 7.70 -6.11
N THR A 114 5.47 6.56 -6.64
CA THR A 114 4.39 5.75 -6.07
C THR A 114 4.53 4.26 -6.44
N TYR A 115 3.55 3.46 -6.07
CA TYR A 115 3.48 2.05 -6.44
C TYR A 115 3.27 1.90 -7.96
N ALA A 116 4.25 1.30 -8.66
CA ALA A 116 4.33 1.25 -10.11
C ALA A 116 3.04 0.83 -10.86
N PRO A 117 2.22 -0.11 -10.40
CA PRO A 117 0.94 -0.42 -11.03
C PRO A 117 0.02 0.76 -11.28
N LEU A 118 0.09 1.81 -10.47
CA LEU A 118 -0.77 2.99 -10.60
C LEU A 118 -0.46 3.83 -11.86
N TYR A 119 0.73 3.69 -12.43
CA TYR A 119 1.11 4.38 -13.66
C TYR A 119 1.50 3.41 -14.79
N GLU A 120 2.03 2.23 -14.50
CA GLU A 120 2.43 1.29 -15.55
C GLU A 120 1.25 0.53 -16.16
N ILE A 121 0.20 0.20 -15.37
CA ILE A 121 -1.00 -0.43 -15.94
C ILE A 121 -1.71 0.51 -16.92
N PRO A 122 -2.03 1.78 -16.60
CA PRO A 122 -2.60 2.71 -17.57
C PRO A 122 -1.74 2.87 -18.83
N ARG A 123 -0.42 3.01 -18.66
CA ARG A 123 0.53 3.12 -19.79
C ARG A 123 0.48 1.88 -20.68
N THR A 124 0.45 0.69 -20.08
CA THR A 124 0.36 -0.57 -20.81
C THR A 124 -0.95 -0.72 -21.58
N LEU A 125 -2.03 -0.14 -21.08
CA LEU A 125 -3.33 -0.08 -21.77
C LEU A 125 -3.35 0.96 -22.91
N GLY A 126 -2.29 1.74 -23.08
CA GLY A 126 -2.18 2.74 -24.15
C GLY A 126 -2.67 4.14 -23.75
N ALA A 127 -2.81 4.42 -22.47
CA ALA A 127 -3.10 5.75 -21.98
C ALA A 127 -1.86 6.66 -22.02
N GLU A 128 -2.09 7.97 -22.18
CA GLU A 128 -1.11 9.02 -21.97
C GLU A 128 -1.00 9.26 -20.45
N VAL A 129 0.11 8.83 -19.84
CA VAL A 129 0.34 8.99 -18.40
C VAL A 129 1.26 10.15 -18.14
N GLU A 130 0.80 11.10 -17.34
CA GLU A 130 1.54 12.27 -16.88
C GLU A 130 1.77 12.17 -15.37
N TYR A 131 2.99 12.47 -14.90
CA TYR A 131 3.33 12.39 -13.49
C TYR A 131 2.94 13.67 -12.74
N TRP A 132 2.38 13.51 -11.56
CA TRP A 132 2.21 14.54 -10.56
C TRP A 132 3.27 14.32 -9.47
N GLU A 133 4.32 15.14 -9.52
CA GLU A 133 5.53 14.87 -8.76
C GLU A 133 5.44 15.29 -7.30
N LEU A 134 5.71 14.36 -6.39
CA LEU A 134 6.00 14.65 -5.00
C LEU A 134 7.49 15.02 -4.87
N ARG A 135 7.77 16.12 -4.22
CA ARG A 135 9.12 16.66 -4.09
C ARG A 135 9.55 16.74 -2.63
N GLU A 136 10.82 16.40 -2.38
CA GLU A 136 11.40 16.41 -1.03
C GLU A 136 11.38 17.81 -0.41
N GLU A 137 11.69 18.84 -1.18
CA GLU A 137 11.67 20.23 -0.73
C GLU A 137 10.28 20.73 -0.31
N LEU A 138 9.21 20.02 -0.70
CA LEU A 138 7.82 20.24 -0.25
C LEU A 138 7.42 19.28 0.87
N GLY A 139 8.39 18.55 1.47
CA GLY A 139 8.13 17.50 2.45
C GLY A 139 7.33 16.34 1.87
N TRP A 140 7.52 16.05 0.60
CA TRP A 140 6.82 15.02 -0.16
C TRP A 140 5.28 15.21 -0.19
N ARG A 141 4.82 16.45 -0.01
CA ARG A 141 3.42 16.80 -0.18
C ARG A 141 3.14 17.19 -1.63
N PRO A 142 1.97 16.81 -2.15
CA PRO A 142 1.61 17.16 -3.52
C PRO A 142 1.34 18.66 -3.68
N ASP A 143 1.81 19.24 -4.78
CA ASP A 143 1.47 20.61 -5.19
C ASP A 143 0.14 20.62 -5.93
N ILE A 144 -0.91 21.11 -5.28
CA ILE A 144 -2.27 21.20 -5.86
C ILE A 144 -2.32 22.13 -7.07
N GLU A 145 -1.51 23.19 -7.10
CA GLU A 145 -1.45 24.07 -8.26
C GLU A 145 -0.81 23.37 -9.48
N GLU A 146 0.09 22.42 -9.24
CA GLU A 146 0.59 21.55 -10.31
C GLU A 146 -0.51 20.63 -10.84
N LEU A 147 -1.30 19.99 -9.98
CA LEU A 147 -2.42 19.15 -10.41
C LEU A 147 -3.41 19.95 -11.28
N LYS A 148 -3.73 21.21 -10.92
CA LYS A 148 -4.58 22.08 -11.72
C LYS A 148 -4.02 22.36 -13.12
N ARG A 149 -2.70 22.40 -13.25
CA ARG A 149 -2.05 22.60 -14.57
C ARG A 149 -2.02 21.33 -15.41
N LEU A 150 -1.90 20.15 -14.75
CA LEU A 150 -1.86 18.84 -15.42
C LEU A 150 -3.23 18.41 -15.94
N VAL A 151 -4.30 18.73 -15.20
CA VAL A 151 -5.67 18.32 -15.56
C VAL A 151 -6.12 18.94 -16.89
N ARG A 152 -6.69 18.09 -17.74
CA ARG A 152 -7.21 18.44 -19.08
C ARG A 152 -8.67 17.99 -19.21
N PRO A 153 -9.45 18.57 -20.14
CA PRO A 153 -10.83 18.12 -20.37
C PRO A 153 -10.97 16.62 -20.70
N LYS A 154 -9.90 15.99 -21.22
CA LYS A 154 -9.83 14.55 -21.52
C LYS A 154 -9.24 13.70 -20.38
N THR A 155 -8.90 14.29 -19.22
CA THR A 155 -8.37 13.53 -18.07
C THR A 155 -9.43 12.55 -17.61
N LYS A 156 -9.09 11.28 -17.65
CA LYS A 156 -10.00 10.18 -17.32
C LYS A 156 -9.84 9.71 -15.88
N LEU A 157 -8.58 9.65 -15.40
CA LEU A 157 -8.24 9.08 -14.12
C LEU A 157 -7.10 9.86 -13.47
N ILE A 158 -7.20 10.06 -12.15
CA ILE A 158 -6.11 10.52 -11.29
C ILE A 158 -5.81 9.39 -10.31
N CYS A 159 -4.57 8.90 -10.30
CA CYS A 159 -4.13 7.83 -9.41
C CYS A 159 -3.29 8.40 -8.26
N ILE A 160 -3.66 8.10 -7.03
CA ILE A 160 -2.95 8.49 -5.80
C ILE A 160 -2.78 7.30 -4.87
N ASN A 161 -1.80 7.35 -3.98
CA ASN A 161 -1.57 6.35 -2.95
C ASN A 161 -1.57 7.02 -1.57
N ASN A 162 -2.62 6.82 -0.78
CA ASN A 162 -2.79 7.44 0.52
C ASN A 162 -2.97 6.37 1.63
N ALA A 163 -1.98 6.12 2.48
CA ALA A 163 -0.68 6.79 2.54
C ALA A 163 0.30 6.28 1.48
N SER A 164 1.27 7.13 1.14
CA SER A 164 2.21 6.93 0.04
C SER A 164 3.23 5.80 0.29
N ASN A 165 3.50 5.00 -0.72
CA ASN A 165 4.63 4.07 -0.80
C ASN A 165 5.53 4.50 -1.98
N PRO A 166 6.84 4.80 -1.78
CA PRO A 166 7.64 4.41 -0.62
C PRO A 166 7.72 5.43 0.53
N ILE A 167 7.20 6.63 0.38
CA ILE A 167 7.56 7.78 1.23
C ILE A 167 6.93 7.72 2.64
N GLY A 168 5.68 7.30 2.77
CA GLY A 168 4.97 7.26 4.05
C GLY A 168 4.27 8.57 4.45
N THR A 169 4.05 9.48 3.50
CA THR A 169 3.24 10.69 3.72
C THR A 169 1.75 10.40 3.60
N VAL A 170 0.94 11.18 4.30
CA VAL A 170 -0.51 11.06 4.36
C VAL A 170 -1.16 12.36 3.85
N LEU A 171 -2.15 12.23 2.99
CA LEU A 171 -2.96 13.34 2.51
C LEU A 171 -4.08 13.62 3.52
N ASP A 172 -4.20 14.87 3.93
CA ASP A 172 -5.28 15.31 4.82
C ASP A 172 -6.60 15.52 4.07
N ALA A 173 -7.68 15.70 4.82
CA ALA A 173 -9.02 15.87 4.28
C ALA A 173 -9.13 17.08 3.34
N ASP A 174 -8.43 18.18 3.64
CA ASP A 174 -8.43 19.38 2.80
C ASP A 174 -7.79 19.12 1.46
N THR A 175 -6.66 18.43 1.45
CA THR A 175 -5.95 18.02 0.21
C THR A 175 -6.82 17.09 -0.63
N LEU A 176 -7.44 16.08 -0.01
CA LEU A 176 -8.37 15.17 -0.71
C LEU A 176 -9.58 15.92 -1.27
N GLY A 177 -10.12 16.90 -0.53
CA GLY A 177 -11.20 17.77 -0.99
C GLY A 177 -10.81 18.57 -2.23
N GLN A 178 -9.61 19.16 -2.25
CA GLN A 178 -9.09 19.90 -3.41
C GLN A 178 -8.88 18.99 -4.63
N ILE A 179 -8.35 17.78 -4.43
CA ILE A 179 -8.22 16.77 -5.50
C ILE A 179 -9.60 16.44 -6.07
N ALA A 180 -10.60 16.22 -5.21
CA ALA A 180 -11.97 15.91 -5.60
C ALA A 180 -12.59 17.02 -6.44
N GLU A 181 -12.42 18.30 -6.04
CA GLU A 181 -12.93 19.44 -6.79
C GLU A 181 -12.29 19.55 -8.18
N ILE A 182 -10.98 19.35 -8.27
CA ILE A 182 -10.26 19.36 -9.54
C ILE A 182 -10.76 18.22 -10.44
N ALA A 183 -10.83 17.00 -9.91
CA ALA A 183 -11.34 15.84 -10.66
C ALA A 183 -12.78 16.05 -11.14
N ARG A 184 -13.65 16.61 -10.28
CA ARG A 184 -15.05 16.92 -10.59
C ARG A 184 -15.17 17.94 -11.72
N SER A 185 -14.26 18.90 -11.81
CA SER A 185 -14.28 19.97 -12.83
C SER A 185 -14.18 19.42 -14.27
N VAL A 186 -13.58 18.23 -14.43
CA VAL A 186 -13.40 17.55 -15.73
C VAL A 186 -14.13 16.20 -15.80
N GLY A 187 -14.79 15.78 -14.71
CA GLY A 187 -15.50 14.51 -14.64
C GLY A 187 -14.61 13.27 -14.52
N ALA A 188 -13.33 13.44 -14.14
CA ALA A 188 -12.36 12.37 -13.97
C ALA A 188 -12.69 11.50 -12.75
N TYR A 189 -12.32 10.23 -12.79
CA TYR A 189 -12.27 9.37 -11.62
C TYR A 189 -11.00 9.65 -10.79
N VAL A 190 -11.06 9.34 -9.50
CA VAL A 190 -9.87 9.32 -8.63
C VAL A 190 -9.72 7.91 -8.07
N LEU A 191 -8.66 7.21 -8.47
CA LEU A 191 -8.25 5.96 -7.85
C LEU A 191 -7.32 6.27 -6.70
N CYS A 192 -7.72 5.86 -5.50
CA CYS A 192 -6.92 6.01 -4.29
C CYS A 192 -6.58 4.62 -3.74
N ASP A 193 -5.29 4.26 -3.80
CA ASP A 193 -4.80 3.06 -3.13
C ASP A 193 -4.59 3.40 -1.64
N GLU A 194 -5.45 2.84 -0.78
CA GLU A 194 -5.50 3.10 0.66
C GLU A 194 -5.01 1.89 1.49
N VAL A 195 -4.10 1.10 0.92
CA VAL A 195 -3.61 -0.11 1.58
C VAL A 195 -2.84 0.17 2.88
N TYR A 196 -2.35 1.39 3.06
CA TYR A 196 -1.65 1.84 4.26
C TYR A 196 -2.52 2.82 5.05
N LEU A 197 -3.16 2.34 6.11
CA LEU A 197 -3.89 3.21 7.02
C LEU A 197 -2.90 3.85 8.00
N PRO A 198 -2.87 5.19 8.16
CA PRO A 198 -2.07 5.84 9.19
C PRO A 198 -2.61 5.48 10.58
N LEU A 199 -1.71 5.02 11.45
CA LEU A 199 -2.06 4.60 12.81
C LEU A 199 -1.97 5.73 13.85
N GLU A 200 -1.43 6.88 13.43
CA GLU A 200 -1.48 8.13 14.17
C GLU A 200 -2.79 8.84 13.79
N ASN A 201 -3.67 9.03 14.76
CA ASN A 201 -4.98 9.66 14.54
C ASN A 201 -5.83 8.94 13.46
N THR A 202 -5.98 7.63 13.58
CA THR A 202 -6.80 6.84 12.62
C THR A 202 -8.24 7.37 12.46
N GLU A 203 -8.78 8.01 13.49
CA GLU A 203 -10.10 8.67 13.47
C GLU A 203 -10.14 9.91 12.59
N ASP A 204 -9.01 10.55 12.31
CA ASP A 204 -8.91 11.72 11.42
C ASP A 204 -8.69 11.31 9.97
N PHE A 205 -8.31 10.05 9.72
CA PHE A 205 -8.14 9.56 8.36
C PHE A 205 -9.46 9.66 7.59
N MET A 206 -9.37 10.25 6.40
CA MET A 206 -10.47 10.36 5.46
C MET A 206 -10.18 9.50 4.23
N SER A 207 -11.08 8.59 3.92
CA SER A 207 -11.02 7.86 2.65
C SER A 207 -11.44 8.77 1.50
N MET A 208 -10.84 8.59 0.32
CA MET A 208 -11.30 9.25 -0.90
C MET A 208 -12.76 8.88 -1.22
N ALA A 209 -13.19 7.69 -0.82
CA ALA A 209 -14.58 7.27 -0.92
C ALA A 209 -15.56 8.17 -0.13
N ASP A 210 -15.11 8.76 0.97
CA ASP A 210 -15.94 9.64 1.79
C ASP A 210 -16.01 11.07 1.23
N VAL A 211 -15.12 11.42 0.30
CA VAL A 211 -14.93 12.79 -0.20
C VAL A 211 -15.48 12.98 -1.62
N TYR A 212 -15.39 11.94 -2.46
CA TYR A 212 -15.68 12.06 -3.88
C TYR A 212 -16.62 10.96 -4.38
N GLU A 213 -17.63 11.35 -5.14
CA GLU A 213 -18.65 10.42 -5.69
C GLU A 213 -18.09 9.49 -6.77
N LYS A 214 -17.07 9.92 -7.53
CA LYS A 214 -16.35 9.09 -8.52
C LYS A 214 -15.01 8.58 -7.98
N ALA A 215 -14.91 8.38 -6.68
CA ALA A 215 -13.76 7.70 -6.09
C ALA A 215 -13.78 6.21 -6.42
N ILE A 216 -12.59 5.67 -6.69
CA ILE A 216 -12.32 4.23 -6.77
C ILE A 216 -11.28 3.97 -5.68
N VAL A 217 -11.71 3.36 -4.58
CA VAL A 217 -10.80 3.06 -3.47
C VAL A 217 -10.39 1.62 -3.52
N THR A 218 -9.10 1.37 -3.41
CA THR A 218 -8.52 0.03 -3.35
C THR A 218 -7.82 -0.19 -2.01
N ASN A 219 -7.98 -1.37 -1.42
CA ASN A 219 -7.39 -1.69 -0.13
C ASN A 219 -7.22 -3.21 0.05
N SER A 220 -6.61 -3.65 1.15
CA SER A 220 -6.46 -5.08 1.48
C SER A 220 -6.15 -5.30 2.96
N VAL A 221 -6.24 -6.55 3.40
CA VAL A 221 -5.78 -6.97 4.74
C VAL A 221 -4.26 -7.14 4.84
N SER A 222 -3.50 -6.85 3.77
CA SER A 222 -2.09 -7.23 3.67
C SER A 222 -1.14 -6.39 4.53
N LYS A 223 -1.29 -5.06 4.54
CA LYS A 223 -0.29 -4.14 5.10
C LYS A 223 -0.62 -3.75 6.52
N THR A 224 -1.63 -2.91 6.67
CA THR A 224 -2.06 -2.38 7.98
C THR A 224 -2.59 -3.46 8.89
N TYR A 225 -3.23 -4.50 8.35
CA TYR A 225 -3.79 -5.61 9.15
C TYR A 225 -2.87 -6.83 9.26
N SER A 226 -1.60 -6.73 8.85
CA SER A 226 -0.54 -7.73 9.08
C SER A 226 -0.81 -9.14 8.56
N THR A 227 -1.69 -9.31 7.56
CA THR A 227 -2.08 -10.63 7.03
C THR A 227 -1.94 -10.74 5.52
N PRO A 228 -0.74 -10.51 4.95
CA PRO A 228 -0.52 -10.56 3.49
C PRO A 228 -0.78 -11.95 2.90
N ALA A 229 -0.66 -13.01 3.69
CA ALA A 229 -0.90 -14.39 3.26
C ALA A 229 -2.36 -14.67 2.88
N ALA A 230 -3.32 -13.88 3.37
CA ALA A 230 -4.74 -14.03 3.03
C ALA A 230 -5.02 -13.77 1.54
N ARG A 231 -4.18 -12.96 0.85
CA ARG A 231 -4.37 -12.55 -0.54
C ARG A 231 -5.76 -11.96 -0.82
N VAL A 232 -6.31 -11.21 0.13
CA VAL A 232 -7.62 -10.55 0.00
C VAL A 232 -7.47 -9.03 0.06
N GLY A 233 -8.07 -8.40 -0.94
CA GLY A 233 -8.30 -6.97 -1.02
C GLY A 233 -9.71 -6.68 -1.49
N TRP A 234 -10.00 -5.43 -1.73
CA TRP A 234 -11.30 -4.99 -2.23
C TRP A 234 -11.21 -3.69 -3.02
N VAL A 235 -12.23 -3.46 -3.82
CA VAL A 235 -12.52 -2.17 -4.44
C VAL A 235 -13.83 -1.66 -3.90
N VAL A 236 -13.89 -0.35 -3.65
CA VAL A 236 -15.14 0.41 -3.44
C VAL A 236 -15.22 1.45 -4.53
N ALA A 237 -16.30 1.43 -5.32
CA ALA A 237 -16.51 2.37 -6.42
C ALA A 237 -18.01 2.68 -6.59
N ASP A 238 -18.37 3.51 -7.55
CA ASP A 238 -19.76 3.69 -7.95
C ASP A 238 -20.33 2.46 -8.69
N GLU A 239 -21.63 2.47 -8.98
CA GLU A 239 -22.33 1.37 -9.65
C GLU A 239 -21.77 1.09 -11.04
N GLU A 240 -21.48 2.15 -11.82
CA GLU A 240 -20.97 2.01 -13.19
C GLU A 240 -19.62 1.29 -13.20
N VAL A 241 -18.68 1.76 -12.40
CA VAL A 241 -17.33 1.17 -12.30
C VAL A 241 -17.38 -0.22 -11.70
N SER A 242 -18.20 -0.44 -10.67
CA SER A 242 -18.37 -1.76 -10.05
C SER A 242 -18.88 -2.80 -11.06
N ASN A 243 -19.85 -2.44 -11.91
CA ASN A 243 -20.36 -3.30 -12.97
C ASN A 243 -19.30 -3.63 -14.03
N ARG A 244 -18.45 -2.67 -14.39
CA ARG A 244 -17.32 -2.90 -15.31
C ARG A 244 -16.25 -3.79 -14.67
N ILE A 245 -15.91 -3.57 -13.41
CA ILE A 245 -14.95 -4.39 -12.65
C ILE A 245 -15.39 -5.86 -12.60
N ARG A 246 -16.69 -6.15 -12.42
CA ARG A 246 -17.21 -7.53 -12.41
C ARG A 246 -16.78 -8.30 -13.66
N THR A 247 -16.87 -7.66 -14.83
CA THR A 247 -16.46 -8.27 -16.10
C THR A 247 -14.97 -8.62 -16.12
N TYR A 248 -14.09 -7.69 -15.72
CA TYR A 248 -12.63 -7.94 -15.71
C TYR A 248 -12.21 -8.91 -14.60
N ARG A 249 -12.91 -8.87 -13.48
CA ARG A 249 -12.65 -9.73 -12.34
C ARG A 249 -12.84 -11.21 -12.68
N ASP A 250 -13.80 -11.56 -13.52
CA ASP A 250 -14.02 -12.94 -14.00
C ASP A 250 -12.81 -13.49 -14.78
N TYR A 251 -12.02 -12.62 -15.42
CA TYR A 251 -10.77 -13.00 -16.08
C TYR A 251 -9.54 -13.05 -15.14
N THR A 252 -9.60 -12.43 -13.99
CA THR A 252 -8.44 -12.31 -13.10
C THR A 252 -8.49 -13.24 -11.88
N MET A 253 -9.66 -13.55 -11.32
CA MET A 253 -9.74 -14.38 -10.13
C MET A 253 -11.03 -15.22 -9.98
N ILE A 254 -12.13 -14.93 -10.64
CA ILE A 254 -13.46 -15.51 -10.42
C ILE A 254 -13.96 -15.24 -8.99
N CYS A 255 -13.32 -15.85 -7.97
CA CYS A 255 -13.66 -15.68 -6.55
C CYS A 255 -12.41 -15.73 -5.66
N GLY A 256 -12.51 -15.28 -4.41
CA GLY A 256 -11.45 -15.35 -3.41
C GLY A 256 -11.25 -16.75 -2.79
N GLY A 257 -12.26 -17.61 -2.91
CA GLY A 257 -12.33 -18.91 -2.24
C GLY A 257 -12.73 -18.80 -0.78
N VAL A 258 -13.32 -19.87 -0.26
CA VAL A 258 -13.93 -19.95 1.08
C VAL A 258 -12.95 -19.59 2.19
N PHE A 259 -11.72 -20.14 2.15
CA PHE A 259 -10.74 -19.93 3.21
C PHE A 259 -10.25 -18.48 3.28
N ASN A 260 -9.93 -17.90 2.14
CA ASN A 260 -9.40 -16.53 2.08
C ASN A 260 -10.47 -15.52 2.49
N ASP A 261 -11.71 -15.73 2.04
CA ASP A 261 -12.85 -14.89 2.45
C ASP A 261 -13.10 -14.98 3.96
N ALA A 262 -13.16 -16.19 4.51
CA ALA A 262 -13.37 -16.40 5.94
C ALA A 262 -12.22 -15.81 6.77
N LEU A 263 -10.96 -15.97 6.33
CA LEU A 263 -9.80 -15.41 7.02
C LEU A 263 -9.82 -13.87 6.98
N ALA A 264 -10.10 -13.27 5.84
CA ALA A 264 -10.17 -11.81 5.73
C ALA A 264 -11.32 -11.23 6.57
N THR A 265 -12.47 -11.89 6.59
CA THR A 265 -13.59 -11.51 7.45
C THR A 265 -13.17 -11.57 8.92
N TYR A 266 -12.56 -12.66 9.36
CA TYR A 266 -12.07 -12.82 10.73
C TYR A 266 -11.03 -11.77 11.13
N VAL A 267 -10.11 -11.41 10.22
CA VAL A 267 -9.16 -10.33 10.42
C VAL A 267 -9.87 -8.99 10.63
N LEU A 268 -10.86 -8.67 9.79
CA LEU A 268 -11.60 -7.41 9.87
C LEU A 268 -12.51 -7.33 11.10
N GLU A 269 -13.10 -8.45 11.54
CA GLU A 269 -13.85 -8.54 12.79
C GLU A 269 -12.97 -8.22 14.02
N HIS A 270 -11.67 -8.52 13.94
CA HIS A 270 -10.70 -8.29 15.02
C HIS A 270 -9.77 -7.09 14.76
N LYS A 271 -10.10 -6.24 13.77
CA LYS A 271 -9.24 -5.14 13.34
C LYS A 271 -8.79 -4.20 14.46
N ASP A 272 -9.66 -3.91 15.43
CA ASP A 272 -9.32 -2.94 16.49
C ASP A 272 -8.17 -3.46 17.38
N LYS A 273 -8.18 -4.75 17.73
CA LYS A 273 -7.10 -5.41 18.49
C LYS A 273 -5.81 -5.51 17.65
N ILE A 274 -5.94 -5.79 16.34
CA ILE A 274 -4.80 -5.79 15.41
C ILE A 274 -4.19 -4.39 15.31
N LEU A 275 -5.01 -3.35 15.15
CA LEU A 275 -4.55 -1.97 15.04
C LEU A 275 -3.89 -1.50 16.35
N GLU A 276 -4.40 -1.91 17.52
CA GLU A 276 -3.77 -1.62 18.82
C GLU A 276 -2.36 -2.23 18.92
N ARG A 277 -2.21 -3.52 18.54
CA ARG A 277 -0.90 -4.17 18.43
C ARG A 277 0.01 -3.42 17.48
N ASN A 278 -0.48 -3.09 16.32
CA ASN A 278 0.29 -2.50 15.24
C ASN A 278 0.73 -1.08 15.54
N ARG A 279 -0.08 -0.30 16.26
CA ARG A 279 0.34 1.01 16.81
C ARG A 279 1.60 0.90 17.66
N LYS A 280 1.65 -0.08 18.55
CA LYS A 280 2.82 -0.30 19.43
C LYS A 280 4.09 -0.56 18.60
N ILE A 281 3.97 -1.38 17.54
CA ILE A 281 5.09 -1.68 16.64
C ILE A 281 5.50 -0.44 15.85
N VAL A 282 4.54 0.22 15.18
CA VAL A 282 4.83 1.35 14.31
C VAL A 282 5.49 2.50 15.08
N PHE A 283 4.94 2.88 16.23
CA PHE A 283 5.50 4.00 16.99
C PHE A 283 6.80 3.64 17.68
N GLY A 284 6.88 2.46 18.33
CA GLY A 284 8.13 2.03 18.98
C GLY A 284 9.28 1.90 17.98
N ASN A 285 9.01 1.31 16.83
CA ASN A 285 10.04 1.14 15.80
C ASN A 285 10.38 2.46 15.08
N ARG A 286 9.41 3.37 14.91
CA ARG A 286 9.67 4.71 14.38
C ARG A 286 10.63 5.49 15.30
N ASP A 287 10.42 5.43 16.62
CA ASP A 287 11.31 6.09 17.59
C ASP A 287 12.71 5.49 17.55
N ILE A 288 12.85 4.18 17.39
CA ILE A 288 14.13 3.49 17.20
C ILE A 288 14.83 3.97 15.92
N ALA A 289 14.11 3.99 14.81
CA ALA A 289 14.64 4.42 13.52
C ALA A 289 15.03 5.91 13.55
N GLN A 290 14.21 6.78 14.16
CA GLN A 290 14.50 8.20 14.30
C GLN A 290 15.78 8.42 15.12
N ALA A 291 15.89 7.80 16.28
CA ALA A 291 17.08 7.92 17.12
C ALA A 291 18.35 7.43 16.41
N TRP A 292 18.23 6.38 15.59
CA TRP A 292 19.33 5.90 14.77
C TRP A 292 19.68 6.89 13.67
N ILE A 293 18.70 7.43 12.93
CA ILE A 293 18.90 8.41 11.86
C ILE A 293 19.57 9.68 12.43
N ASP A 294 19.11 10.19 13.57
CA ASP A 294 19.66 11.38 14.22
C ASP A 294 21.14 11.21 14.57
N ALA A 295 21.60 9.98 14.74
CA ALA A 295 22.99 9.65 15.01
C ALA A 295 23.84 9.45 13.73
N GLN A 296 23.23 9.47 12.54
CA GLN A 296 23.91 9.33 11.25
C GLN A 296 24.10 10.68 10.58
N HIS A 297 25.20 10.85 9.85
CA HIS A 297 25.44 12.06 9.06
C HIS A 297 25.21 11.84 7.54
N ARG A 298 25.04 10.58 7.11
CA ARG A 298 24.84 10.19 5.71
C ARG A 298 23.40 9.76 5.40
N VAL A 299 22.51 9.84 6.40
CA VAL A 299 21.12 9.41 6.26
C VAL A 299 20.20 10.51 6.73
N SER A 300 19.17 10.74 5.96
CA SER A 300 18.04 11.58 6.36
C SER A 300 16.71 10.95 5.92
N TRP A 301 15.62 11.38 6.50
CA TRP A 301 14.28 11.04 6.05
C TRP A 301 13.26 12.13 6.39
N THR A 302 12.15 12.10 5.69
CA THR A 302 10.92 12.70 6.20
C THR A 302 10.23 11.63 7.05
N ALA A 303 10.09 11.88 8.34
CA ALA A 303 9.53 10.89 9.27
C ALA A 303 8.12 10.46 8.82
N PRO A 304 7.84 9.15 8.73
CA PRO A 304 6.55 8.65 8.26
C PRO A 304 5.42 8.96 9.25
N GLN A 305 4.24 9.23 8.72
CA GLN A 305 3.07 9.65 9.50
C GLN A 305 2.26 8.44 10.03
N GLY A 306 2.92 7.58 10.82
CA GLY A 306 2.26 6.43 11.46
C GLY A 306 1.91 5.29 10.50
N VAL A 307 2.61 5.18 9.37
CA VAL A 307 2.46 4.09 8.38
C VAL A 307 3.71 3.23 8.33
N SER A 308 3.62 2.05 7.73
CA SER A 308 4.70 1.06 7.73
C SER A 308 5.76 1.25 6.65
N THR A 309 5.62 2.26 5.80
CA THR A 309 6.59 2.61 4.77
C THR A 309 7.35 3.87 5.14
N SER A 310 8.63 3.92 4.77
CA SER A 310 9.45 5.12 4.85
C SER A 310 10.56 5.07 3.80
N PHE A 311 11.03 6.23 3.41
CA PHE A 311 12.15 6.39 2.49
C PHE A 311 13.28 7.13 3.18
N ILE A 312 14.48 6.53 3.15
CA ILE A 312 15.70 7.17 3.65
C ILE A 312 16.53 7.67 2.46
N GLN A 313 16.99 8.90 2.55
CA GLN A 313 18.00 9.44 1.65
C GLN A 313 19.38 8.96 2.09
N LEU A 314 20.24 8.61 1.14
CA LEU A 314 21.59 8.12 1.37
C LEU A 314 22.61 9.04 0.70
N ASP A 315 23.41 9.74 1.48
CA ASP A 315 24.55 10.53 0.99
C ASP A 315 25.80 9.64 0.85
N ILE A 316 25.82 8.85 -0.21
CA ILE A 316 26.89 7.90 -0.53
C ILE A 316 27.38 8.09 -1.96
N PRO A 317 28.68 7.86 -2.24
CA PRO A 317 29.24 7.97 -3.59
C PRO A 317 28.92 6.78 -4.50
N GLU A 318 28.31 5.72 -3.96
CA GLU A 318 27.95 4.49 -4.65
C GLU A 318 26.48 4.56 -5.10
N HIS A 319 26.15 3.92 -6.23
CA HIS A 319 24.76 3.79 -6.66
C HIS A 319 23.96 2.98 -5.64
N ASP A 320 22.76 3.43 -5.30
CA ASP A 320 21.92 2.84 -4.24
C ASP A 320 21.66 1.33 -4.41
N GLU A 321 21.48 0.86 -5.64
CA GLU A 321 21.28 -0.56 -5.93
C GLU A 321 22.53 -1.38 -5.65
N GLU A 322 23.71 -0.90 -6.04
CA GLU A 322 24.97 -1.59 -5.77
C GLU A 322 25.28 -1.60 -4.28
N PHE A 323 25.04 -0.50 -3.59
CA PHE A 323 25.13 -0.44 -2.13
C PHE A 323 24.20 -1.46 -1.44
N CYS A 324 22.92 -1.52 -1.84
CA CYS A 324 21.97 -2.48 -1.26
C CYS A 324 22.36 -3.93 -1.54
N LYS A 325 22.89 -4.25 -2.73
CA LYS A 325 23.43 -5.59 -3.05
C LYS A 325 24.62 -5.97 -2.16
N ARG A 326 25.57 -5.04 -2.01
CA ARG A 326 26.75 -5.24 -1.15
C ARG A 326 26.35 -5.38 0.32
N LEU A 327 25.44 -4.53 0.81
CA LEU A 327 24.92 -4.60 2.19
C LEU A 327 24.26 -5.96 2.47
N LEU A 328 23.47 -6.46 1.53
CA LEU A 328 22.85 -7.80 1.63
C LEU A 328 23.92 -8.91 1.62
N ALA A 329 24.85 -8.87 0.66
CA ALA A 329 25.85 -9.92 0.49
C ALA A 329 26.81 -10.01 1.67
N GLU A 330 27.23 -8.89 2.25
CA GLU A 330 28.25 -8.83 3.31
C GLU A 330 27.67 -8.89 4.72
N ARG A 331 26.44 -8.41 4.92
CA ARG A 331 25.82 -8.24 6.24
C ARG A 331 24.43 -8.87 6.38
N GLY A 332 23.86 -9.39 5.31
CA GLY A 332 22.54 -10.02 5.32
C GLY A 332 21.37 -9.05 5.50
N VAL A 333 21.59 -7.73 5.34
CA VAL A 333 20.56 -6.71 5.51
C VAL A 333 19.90 -6.39 4.18
N LEU A 334 18.58 -6.51 4.11
CA LEU A 334 17.80 -6.17 2.93
C LEU A 334 17.13 -4.79 3.09
N LEU A 335 17.33 -3.94 2.09
CA LEU A 335 16.58 -2.72 1.80
C LEU A 335 16.02 -2.81 0.36
N VAL A 336 15.05 -1.98 0.00
CA VAL A 336 14.70 -1.79 -1.42
C VAL A 336 15.36 -0.50 -1.89
N PRO A 337 16.32 -0.57 -2.86
CA PRO A 337 16.96 0.63 -3.36
C PRO A 337 15.96 1.60 -4.01
N GLY A 338 16.18 2.87 -3.85
CA GLY A 338 15.30 3.93 -4.35
C GLY A 338 15.18 3.92 -5.88
N SER A 339 16.24 3.53 -6.59
CA SER A 339 16.23 3.32 -8.05
C SER A 339 15.14 2.33 -8.52
N ARG A 340 14.68 1.42 -7.64
CA ARG A 340 13.56 0.51 -7.94
C ARG A 340 12.17 1.18 -7.85
N PHE A 341 12.12 2.41 -7.38
CA PHE A 341 10.98 3.33 -7.44
C PHE A 341 11.21 4.48 -8.43
N GLU A 342 12.26 4.39 -9.27
CA GLU A 342 12.73 5.49 -10.13
C GLU A 342 13.17 6.74 -9.31
N LEU A 343 13.46 6.57 -8.01
CA LEU A 343 13.88 7.59 -7.05
C LEU A 343 15.30 7.27 -6.53
N PRO A 344 16.36 7.59 -7.26
CA PRO A 344 17.73 7.23 -6.89
C PRO A 344 18.22 7.98 -5.63
N CYS A 345 19.37 7.58 -5.14
CA CYS A 345 20.05 8.15 -3.96
C CYS A 345 19.35 7.89 -2.62
N GLY A 346 18.70 6.75 -2.49
CA GLY A 346 18.03 6.38 -1.26
C GLY A 346 17.57 4.93 -1.23
N ALA A 347 16.78 4.60 -0.24
CA ALA A 347 16.18 3.27 -0.11
C ALA A 347 14.86 3.33 0.66
N ARG A 348 13.93 2.43 0.35
CA ARG A 348 12.79 2.18 1.21
C ARG A 348 13.24 1.40 2.43
N LEU A 349 12.98 1.96 3.61
CA LEU A 349 13.13 1.33 4.91
C LEU A 349 11.77 0.85 5.40
N GLY A 350 11.60 -0.47 5.51
CA GLY A 350 10.43 -1.10 6.12
C GLY A 350 10.66 -1.33 7.60
N TYR A 351 10.57 -0.29 8.38
CA TYR A 351 10.94 -0.27 9.79
C TYR A 351 9.97 -1.03 10.72
N CYS A 352 8.89 -1.61 10.19
CA CYS A 352 7.88 -2.32 10.99
C CYS A 352 8.10 -3.83 11.11
N ALA A 353 9.35 -4.31 10.97
CA ALA A 353 9.77 -5.65 11.34
C ALA A 353 9.71 -5.86 12.87
N SER A 354 10.09 -7.05 13.39
CA SER A 354 10.31 -7.21 14.82
C SER A 354 11.42 -6.28 15.29
N GLU A 355 11.34 -5.82 16.55
CA GLU A 355 12.29 -4.85 17.11
C GLU A 355 13.75 -5.32 16.98
N ASP A 356 14.01 -6.62 17.26
CA ASP A 356 15.35 -7.19 17.16
C ASP A 356 15.90 -7.14 15.72
N VAL A 357 15.06 -7.45 14.72
CA VAL A 357 15.44 -7.39 13.31
C VAL A 357 15.73 -5.94 12.90
N LEU A 358 14.90 -5.00 13.32
CA LEU A 358 15.11 -3.58 13.01
C LEU A 358 16.40 -3.07 13.62
N ARG A 359 16.62 -3.29 14.93
CA ARG A 359 17.82 -2.80 15.64
C ARG A 359 19.11 -3.34 15.02
N GLU A 360 19.16 -4.64 14.75
CA GLU A 360 20.34 -5.25 14.18
C GLU A 360 20.55 -4.83 12.72
N GLY A 361 19.48 -4.77 11.92
CA GLY A 361 19.54 -4.26 10.55
C GLY A 361 20.07 -2.83 10.48
N LEU A 362 19.56 -1.94 11.33
CA LEU A 362 20.03 -0.54 11.40
C LEU A 362 21.48 -0.43 11.90
N ARG A 363 21.88 -1.25 12.87
CA ARG A 363 23.26 -1.29 13.35
C ARG A 363 24.24 -1.66 12.23
N LEU A 364 23.93 -2.72 11.49
CA LEU A 364 24.75 -3.21 10.37
C LEU A 364 24.76 -2.24 9.19
N LEU A 365 23.63 -1.57 8.92
CA LEU A 365 23.55 -0.50 7.92
C LEU A 365 24.48 0.67 8.32
N GLY A 366 24.48 1.08 9.60
CA GLY A 366 25.38 2.13 10.10
C GLY A 366 26.86 1.77 9.95
N GLU A 367 27.23 0.52 10.20
CA GLU A 367 28.61 0.05 9.98
C GLU A 367 29.01 0.10 8.50
N ALA A 368 28.10 -0.25 7.58
CA ALA A 368 28.36 -0.19 6.14
C ALA A 368 28.51 1.27 5.66
N LEU A 369 27.70 2.19 6.20
CA LEU A 369 27.81 3.62 5.89
C LEU A 369 29.10 4.23 6.39
N ALA A 370 29.58 3.84 7.59
CA ALA A 370 30.85 4.31 8.15
C ALA A 370 32.10 3.92 7.35
N GLU A 371 31.99 2.96 6.42
CA GLU A 371 33.08 2.60 5.50
C GLU A 371 33.42 3.72 4.53
N PHE A 372 32.46 4.57 4.18
CA PHE A 372 32.67 5.74 3.31
C PHE A 372 33.39 6.91 4.00
N ASP A 373 33.64 6.82 5.32
CA ASP A 373 34.37 7.85 6.09
C ASP A 373 35.86 7.52 6.25
N ARG A 374 36.29 6.38 5.69
CA ARG A 374 37.69 5.90 5.74
C ARG A 374 38.43 6.26 4.47
#